data_56b0ae181f566c53f6afc8fc2f173d07
#
_entry.id   56b0ae181f566c53f6afc8fc2f173d07
#
_cell.length_a   1.000
_cell.length_b   1.000
_cell.length_c   1.000
_cell.angle_alpha   90.00
_cell.angle_beta   90.00
_cell.angle_gamma   90.00
#
_symmetry.space_group_name_H-M   'P 1'
#
loop_
_entity.id
_entity.type
_entity.pdbx_description
1 polymer ?
#
loop_
_entity_poly.entity_id
_entity_poly.type
_entity_poly.pdbx_seq_one_letter_code
_entity_poly.pdbx_strand_id
1 'polypeptide(L)'
;MIFANLNLAYQKGLHSWEAHLITELGMMYTMGARSVVDDEGNVLRKTNWRKSSDKIDFSTKYGFEFQKTWFVTAMASFKSQYARGFDYTKFDKGELEEPVYVSNWLSPSYSDFSVGIDWKPKPFLSLYLSPVAGRITTCIDPDNMMRHSYGLDTLTGKPYKADLGLTFKAQVNYTYKNLTVMSSLVLFTPYTSKAQPFGNFDVDWDFSISYQFLKVLNVSLMTSLKYYDQVMITDKNGNVGPRVQFKEVLGLGIGYSF
;
A
#
# COMPACT_ATOMS: atom_id res chain seq x y z
N MET A 1 -0.72 19.82 3.84
CA MET A 1 -0.47 18.39 4.07
C MET A 1 -0.14 18.18 5.53
N ILE A 2 -0.74 17.20 6.17
CA ILE A 2 -0.40 16.72 7.52
C ILE A 2 0.25 15.36 7.33
N PHE A 3 1.41 15.15 7.98
CA PHE A 3 2.16 13.92 7.91
C PHE A 3 2.68 13.56 9.30
N ALA A 4 2.56 12.30 9.69
CA ALA A 4 3.20 11.77 10.88
C ALA A 4 3.81 10.39 10.58
N ASN A 5 5.01 10.16 11.10
CA ASN A 5 5.72 8.89 11.02
C ASN A 5 6.23 8.55 12.43
N LEU A 6 5.68 7.51 13.02
CA LEU A 6 6.03 7.04 14.36
C LEU A 6 6.64 5.64 14.24
N ASN A 7 7.81 5.47 14.84
CA ASN A 7 8.51 4.20 14.87
C ASN A 7 8.82 3.87 16.33
N LEU A 8 8.39 2.71 16.77
CA LEU A 8 8.67 2.16 18.08
C LEU A 8 9.45 0.86 17.91
N ALA A 9 10.52 0.71 18.68
CA ALA A 9 11.30 -0.52 18.72
C ALA A 9 11.65 -0.84 20.18
N TYR A 10 11.43 -2.09 20.53
CA TYR A 10 11.75 -2.62 21.86
C TYR A 10 12.43 -3.97 21.71
N GLN A 11 13.55 -4.16 22.43
CA GLN A 11 14.26 -5.42 22.47
C GLN A 11 14.68 -5.73 23.91
N LYS A 12 14.36 -6.95 24.37
CA LYS A 12 14.76 -7.45 25.68
C LYS A 12 15.00 -8.95 25.62
N GLY A 13 16.25 -9.38 25.84
CA GLY A 13 16.63 -10.79 25.74
C GLY A 13 16.33 -11.36 24.37
N LEU A 14 15.52 -12.44 24.33
CA LEU A 14 15.11 -13.11 23.11
C LEU A 14 13.87 -12.48 22.43
N HIS A 15 13.31 -11.43 23.00
CA HIS A 15 12.09 -10.79 22.55
C HIS A 15 12.41 -9.49 21.81
N SER A 16 11.81 -9.29 20.65
CA SER A 16 11.83 -8.03 19.90
C SER A 16 10.41 -7.63 19.52
N TRP A 17 10.13 -6.35 19.58
CA TRP A 17 8.87 -5.77 19.14
C TRP A 17 9.12 -4.47 18.40
N GLU A 18 8.49 -4.33 17.25
CA GLU A 18 8.55 -3.16 16.40
C GLU A 18 7.12 -2.74 16.03
N ALA A 19 6.88 -1.44 16.00
CA ALA A 19 5.64 -0.90 15.48
C ALA A 19 5.90 0.37 14.68
N HIS A 20 5.22 0.50 13.56
CA HIS A 20 5.32 1.62 12.64
C HIS A 20 3.94 2.17 12.35
N LEU A 21 3.79 3.48 12.40
CA LEU A 21 2.60 4.18 11.97
C LEU A 21 2.99 5.31 11.04
N ILE A 22 2.51 5.25 9.81
CA ILE A 22 2.59 6.35 8.86
C ILE A 22 1.18 6.85 8.59
N THR A 23 0.98 8.13 8.71
CA THR A 23 -0.29 8.76 8.39
C THR A 23 -0.08 10.04 7.61
N GLU A 24 -0.87 10.20 6.56
CA GLU A 24 -0.81 11.33 5.65
C GLU A 24 -2.22 11.82 5.32
N LEU A 25 -2.41 13.13 5.32
CA LEU A 25 -3.60 13.77 4.78
C LEU A 25 -3.19 15.05 4.07
N GLY A 26 -3.38 15.09 2.77
CA GLY A 26 -3.00 16.21 1.91
C GLY A 26 -4.16 16.64 1.03
N MET A 27 -4.31 17.95 0.88
CA MET A 27 -5.23 18.57 -0.06
C MET A 27 -4.43 19.50 -0.98
N MET A 28 -4.80 19.53 -2.26
CA MET A 28 -4.25 20.44 -3.25
C MET A 28 -5.35 21.26 -3.89
N TYR A 29 -5.03 22.49 -4.23
CA TYR A 29 -5.92 23.37 -4.98
C TYR A 29 -5.54 23.33 -6.47
N THR A 30 -6.48 22.92 -7.32
CA THR A 30 -6.30 22.85 -8.78
C THR A 30 -6.99 24.06 -9.41
N MET A 31 -6.21 25.00 -9.95
CA MET A 31 -6.75 26.16 -10.68
C MET A 31 -7.40 25.71 -11.98
N GLY A 32 -8.55 26.31 -12.33
CA GLY A 32 -9.26 25.99 -13.56
C GLY A 32 -9.90 24.59 -13.59
N ALA A 33 -10.01 23.93 -12.43
CA ALA A 33 -10.69 22.65 -12.35
C ALA A 33 -12.15 22.77 -12.79
N ARG A 34 -12.63 21.81 -13.58
CA ARG A 34 -14.03 21.72 -13.99
C ARG A 34 -14.92 21.59 -12.76
N SER A 35 -16.07 22.25 -12.75
CA SER A 35 -17.09 22.11 -11.68
C SER A 35 -18.19 21.16 -12.13
N VAL A 36 -18.83 20.51 -11.17
CA VAL A 36 -20.08 19.77 -11.43
C VAL A 36 -21.20 20.79 -11.55
N VAL A 37 -21.96 20.72 -12.63
CA VAL A 37 -23.08 21.62 -12.93
C VAL A 37 -24.36 20.83 -13.13
N ASP A 38 -25.52 21.47 -12.94
CA ASP A 38 -26.82 20.91 -13.34
C ASP A 38 -27.11 21.13 -14.83
N ASP A 39 -28.26 20.64 -15.30
CA ASP A 39 -28.71 20.80 -16.69
C ASP A 39 -28.93 22.26 -17.09
N GLU A 40 -29.10 23.16 -16.12
CA GLU A 40 -29.29 24.59 -16.31
C GLU A 40 -27.97 25.37 -16.28
N GLY A 41 -26.84 24.67 -16.00
CA GLY A 41 -25.49 25.26 -15.94
C GLY A 41 -25.13 25.88 -14.57
N ASN A 42 -25.93 25.68 -13.52
CA ASN A 42 -25.61 26.16 -12.19
C ASN A 42 -24.56 25.26 -11.54
N VAL A 43 -23.60 25.83 -10.81
CA VAL A 43 -22.54 25.08 -10.13
C VAL A 43 -23.10 24.38 -8.90
N LEU A 44 -23.22 23.04 -8.99
CA LEU A 44 -23.60 22.17 -7.88
C LEU A 44 -22.44 21.93 -6.93
N ARG A 45 -21.22 21.70 -7.46
CA ARG A 45 -20.02 21.41 -6.65
C ARG A 45 -18.74 21.91 -7.34
N LYS A 46 -17.94 22.65 -6.61
CA LYS A 46 -16.58 23.02 -7.03
C LYS A 46 -15.62 21.87 -6.76
N THR A 47 -14.75 21.53 -7.71
CA THR A 47 -13.76 20.44 -7.60
C THR A 47 -12.31 20.94 -7.54
N ASN A 48 -12.13 22.21 -7.18
CA ASN A 48 -10.80 22.82 -7.09
C ASN A 48 -9.94 22.22 -5.96
N TRP A 49 -10.58 21.92 -4.82
CA TRP A 49 -9.90 21.23 -3.73
C TRP A 49 -9.95 19.73 -3.91
N ARG A 50 -8.79 19.13 -4.12
CA ARG A 50 -8.64 17.69 -4.38
C ARG A 50 -7.72 17.06 -3.37
N LYS A 51 -8.01 15.83 -3.00
CA LYS A 51 -7.17 15.04 -2.15
C LYS A 51 -5.89 14.69 -2.91
N SER A 52 -4.72 15.05 -2.36
CA SER A 52 -3.40 14.77 -2.94
C SER A 52 -2.72 13.58 -2.28
N SER A 53 -2.96 13.39 -0.99
CA SER A 53 -2.46 12.26 -0.21
C SER A 53 -3.47 11.92 0.87
N ASP A 54 -3.66 10.64 1.13
CA ASP A 54 -4.54 10.16 2.20
C ASP A 54 -4.17 8.72 2.54
N LYS A 55 -3.56 8.53 3.69
CA LYS A 55 -3.01 7.24 4.08
C LYS A 55 -3.04 7.06 5.58
N ILE A 56 -3.46 5.88 5.99
CA ILE A 56 -3.21 5.28 7.29
C ILE A 56 -2.47 3.98 7.01
N ASP A 57 -1.27 3.81 7.54
CA ASP A 57 -0.48 2.59 7.40
C ASP A 57 0.15 2.27 8.76
N PHE A 58 -0.44 1.30 9.44
CA PHE A 58 0.05 0.77 10.70
C PHE A 58 0.57 -0.64 10.50
N SER A 59 1.72 -0.94 11.07
CA SER A 59 2.24 -2.30 11.13
C SER A 59 2.93 -2.56 12.45
N THR A 60 2.83 -3.81 12.92
CA THR A 60 3.53 -4.25 14.12
C THR A 60 4.09 -5.65 13.91
N LYS A 61 5.25 -5.91 14.49
CA LYS A 61 5.98 -7.16 14.40
C LYS A 61 6.52 -7.52 15.78
N TYR A 62 6.17 -8.70 16.25
CA TYR A 62 6.74 -9.30 17.44
C TYR A 62 7.56 -10.53 17.05
N GLY A 63 8.79 -10.63 17.53
CA GLY A 63 9.70 -11.73 17.28
C GLY A 63 10.22 -12.34 18.57
N PHE A 64 10.25 -13.67 18.63
CA PHE A 64 10.91 -14.45 19.66
C PHE A 64 12.08 -15.26 19.06
N GLU A 65 13.30 -14.97 19.47
CA GLU A 65 14.50 -15.67 19.01
C GLU A 65 14.60 -17.02 19.72
N PHE A 66 14.30 -18.10 19.01
CA PHE A 66 14.39 -19.46 19.55
C PHE A 66 15.74 -20.14 19.21
N GLN A 67 16.40 -19.64 18.19
CA GLN A 67 17.75 -20.02 17.80
C GLN A 67 18.45 -18.84 17.16
N LYS A 68 19.77 -18.74 17.26
CA LYS A 68 20.56 -17.65 16.67
C LYS A 68 20.14 -17.41 15.21
N THR A 69 19.71 -16.19 14.92
CA THR A 69 19.20 -15.72 13.61
C THR A 69 17.80 -16.25 13.20
N TRP A 70 17.17 -17.12 13.99
CA TRP A 70 15.85 -17.67 13.72
C TRP A 70 14.82 -17.20 14.74
N PHE A 71 13.73 -16.65 14.25
CA PHE A 71 12.66 -16.08 15.09
C PHE A 71 11.32 -16.69 14.75
N VAL A 72 10.54 -17.03 15.78
CA VAL A 72 9.09 -17.14 15.61
C VAL A 72 8.53 -15.74 15.65
N THR A 73 7.79 -15.37 14.61
CA THR A 73 7.38 -13.98 14.42
C THR A 73 5.89 -13.90 14.13
N ALA A 74 5.20 -13.01 14.87
CA ALA A 74 3.84 -12.59 14.61
C ALA A 74 3.85 -11.18 14.03
N MET A 75 3.08 -10.97 12.97
CA MET A 75 2.90 -9.66 12.32
C MET A 75 1.43 -9.31 12.21
N ALA A 76 1.12 -8.03 12.36
CA ALA A 76 -0.15 -7.46 11.99
C ALA A 76 0.07 -6.15 11.24
N SER A 77 -0.76 -5.88 10.24
CA SER A 77 -0.79 -4.60 9.54
C SER A 77 -2.20 -4.15 9.26
N PHE A 78 -2.37 -2.85 9.17
CA PHE A 78 -3.63 -2.20 8.85
C PHE A 78 -3.37 -1.02 7.93
N LYS A 79 -4.02 -1.00 6.77
CA LYS A 79 -3.93 0.10 5.81
C LYS A 79 -5.32 0.62 5.48
N SER A 80 -5.47 1.93 5.45
CA SER A 80 -6.73 2.60 5.06
C SER A 80 -6.49 4.06 4.71
N GLN A 81 -7.57 4.82 4.60
CA GLN A 81 -7.59 6.26 4.37
C GLN A 81 -8.64 6.95 5.24
N TYR A 82 -8.57 8.29 5.33
CA TYR A 82 -9.44 9.12 6.17
C TYR A 82 -10.67 9.64 5.43
N ALA A 83 -10.50 10.09 4.19
CA ALA A 83 -11.47 10.94 3.53
C ALA A 83 -11.95 10.36 2.18
N ARG A 84 -13.08 10.87 1.72
CA ARG A 84 -13.60 10.57 0.39
C ARG A 84 -12.58 10.90 -0.69
N GLY A 85 -12.41 9.97 -1.62
CA GLY A 85 -11.54 10.11 -2.78
C GLY A 85 -12.33 10.02 -4.07
N PHE A 86 -11.88 10.76 -5.07
CA PHE A 86 -12.48 10.79 -6.40
C PHE A 86 -11.41 10.68 -7.47
N ASP A 87 -11.72 9.94 -8.53
CA ASP A 87 -10.93 9.95 -9.77
C ASP A 87 -11.52 11.03 -10.70
N TYR A 88 -10.70 12.02 -11.01
CA TYR A 88 -11.06 13.15 -11.86
C TYR A 88 -10.65 12.95 -13.32
N THR A 89 -9.97 11.87 -13.67
CA THR A 89 -9.32 11.70 -14.98
C THR A 89 -10.27 11.85 -16.16
N LYS A 90 -11.40 11.16 -16.11
CA LYS A 90 -12.43 11.23 -17.16
C LYS A 90 -13.30 12.49 -17.05
N PHE A 91 -13.57 12.90 -15.83
CA PHE A 91 -14.31 14.14 -15.56
C PHE A 91 -13.59 15.37 -16.11
N ASP A 92 -12.31 15.53 -15.88
CA ASP A 92 -11.53 16.68 -16.39
C ASP A 92 -11.43 16.72 -17.90
N LYS A 93 -11.53 15.57 -18.58
CA LYS A 93 -11.58 15.47 -20.04
C LYS A 93 -12.97 15.74 -20.63
N GLY A 94 -13.99 15.87 -19.78
CA GLY A 94 -15.37 16.04 -20.22
C GLY A 94 -16.07 14.74 -20.63
N GLU A 95 -15.47 13.59 -20.34
CA GLU A 95 -16.04 12.28 -20.67
C GLU A 95 -17.15 11.86 -19.68
N LEU A 96 -17.17 12.46 -18.48
CA LEU A 96 -18.17 12.22 -17.45
C LEU A 96 -18.67 13.57 -16.88
N GLU A 97 -19.92 13.58 -16.43
CA GLU A 97 -20.53 14.74 -15.78
C GLU A 97 -20.09 14.92 -14.34
N GLU A 98 -19.74 13.81 -13.67
CA GLU A 98 -19.23 13.79 -12.30
C GLU A 98 -17.93 12.98 -12.19
N PRO A 99 -17.04 13.34 -11.24
CA PRO A 99 -15.87 12.54 -10.95
C PRO A 99 -16.25 11.21 -10.30
N VAL A 100 -15.53 10.14 -10.65
CA VAL A 100 -15.78 8.79 -10.13
C VAL A 100 -15.43 8.72 -8.65
N TYR A 101 -16.38 8.30 -7.83
CA TYR A 101 -16.18 8.04 -6.42
C TYR A 101 -15.41 6.74 -6.20
N VAL A 102 -14.21 6.80 -5.61
CA VAL A 102 -13.30 5.66 -5.53
C VAL A 102 -12.94 5.24 -4.12
N SER A 103 -13.06 6.09 -3.10
CA SER A 103 -12.70 5.72 -1.74
C SER A 103 -13.40 6.55 -0.66
N ASN A 104 -13.49 5.99 0.56
CA ASN A 104 -14.04 6.66 1.74
C ASN A 104 -13.33 6.16 3.01
N TRP A 105 -13.71 6.68 4.18
CA TRP A 105 -13.28 6.15 5.47
C TRP A 105 -13.46 4.64 5.54
N LEU A 106 -12.39 3.90 5.85
CA LEU A 106 -12.35 2.43 5.87
C LEU A 106 -12.90 1.73 4.61
N SER A 107 -12.88 2.41 3.46
CA SER A 107 -13.38 1.91 2.19
C SER A 107 -12.43 2.29 1.05
N PRO A 108 -11.40 1.41 0.73
CA PRO A 108 -11.13 0.13 1.37
C PRO A 108 -10.31 0.26 2.66
N SER A 109 -10.32 -0.79 3.47
CA SER A 109 -9.27 -1.07 4.44
C SER A 109 -8.72 -2.48 4.27
N TYR A 110 -7.44 -2.66 4.57
CA TYR A 110 -6.74 -3.93 4.48
C TYR A 110 -6.11 -4.23 5.83
N SER A 111 -6.46 -5.39 6.38
CA SER A 111 -5.85 -5.92 7.60
C SER A 111 -5.16 -7.23 7.27
N ASP A 112 -3.85 -7.31 7.52
CA ASP A 112 -3.09 -8.55 7.35
C ASP A 112 -2.60 -9.03 8.72
N PHE A 113 -2.69 -10.33 8.95
CA PHE A 113 -2.18 -11.02 10.13
C PHE A 113 -1.37 -12.23 9.68
N SER A 114 -0.24 -12.47 10.32
CA SER A 114 0.55 -13.66 10.00
C SER A 114 1.38 -14.12 11.18
N VAL A 115 1.58 -15.44 11.27
CA VAL A 115 2.51 -16.07 12.22
C VAL A 115 3.39 -17.03 11.44
N GLY A 116 4.71 -16.87 11.59
CA GLY A 116 5.66 -17.65 10.82
C GLY A 116 7.07 -17.59 11.38
N ILE A 117 8.01 -18.02 10.55
CA ILE A 117 9.44 -18.03 10.85
C ILE A 117 10.13 -16.89 10.09
N ASP A 118 10.92 -16.10 10.80
CA ASP A 118 11.77 -15.05 10.25
C ASP A 118 13.23 -15.46 10.43
N TRP A 119 13.93 -15.64 9.33
CA TRP A 119 15.35 -15.93 9.31
C TRP A 119 16.15 -14.67 8.97
N LYS A 120 17.02 -14.26 9.88
CA LYS A 120 17.88 -13.08 9.75
C LYS A 120 19.37 -13.48 9.68
N PRO A 121 19.84 -14.05 8.55
CA PRO A 121 21.23 -14.50 8.44
C PRO A 121 22.25 -13.40 8.54
N LYS A 122 21.84 -12.18 8.25
CA LYS A 122 22.64 -10.95 8.35
C LYS A 122 21.78 -9.81 8.92
N PRO A 123 22.40 -8.80 9.56
CA PRO A 123 21.65 -7.67 10.12
C PRO A 123 20.82 -6.88 9.11
N PHE A 124 21.20 -6.95 7.83
CA PHE A 124 20.55 -6.22 6.73
C PHE A 124 19.57 -7.08 5.94
N LEU A 125 19.41 -8.37 6.25
CA LEU A 125 18.56 -9.31 5.51
C LEU A 125 17.60 -10.05 6.45
N SER A 126 16.30 -10.00 6.15
CA SER A 126 15.24 -10.76 6.82
C SER A 126 14.41 -11.49 5.77
N LEU A 127 14.25 -12.79 5.97
CA LEU A 127 13.43 -13.69 5.15
C LEU A 127 12.37 -14.31 6.03
N TYR A 128 11.13 -13.92 5.83
CA TYR A 128 9.99 -14.35 6.61
C TYR A 128 9.05 -15.23 5.78
N LEU A 129 8.71 -16.39 6.32
CA LEU A 129 7.73 -17.29 5.73
C LEU A 129 6.64 -17.60 6.76
N SER A 130 5.41 -17.35 6.39
CA SER A 130 4.22 -17.65 7.17
C SER A 130 3.27 -18.56 6.40
N PRO A 131 3.09 -19.80 6.83
CA PRO A 131 2.05 -20.67 6.28
C PRO A 131 0.65 -20.33 6.80
N VAL A 132 0.56 -19.48 7.84
CA VAL A 132 -0.71 -19.03 8.44
C VAL A 132 -0.76 -17.51 8.35
N ALA A 133 -1.28 -17.03 7.24
CA ALA A 133 -1.51 -15.61 6.99
C ALA A 133 -2.99 -15.37 6.69
N GLY A 134 -3.56 -14.34 7.29
CA GLY A 134 -4.93 -13.88 7.04
C GLY A 134 -4.91 -12.48 6.45
N ARG A 135 -5.68 -12.25 5.41
CA ARG A 135 -5.96 -10.94 4.82
C ARG A 135 -7.44 -10.64 4.88
N ILE A 136 -7.81 -9.51 5.44
CA ILE A 136 -9.18 -9.04 5.47
C ILE A 136 -9.23 -7.73 4.69
N THR A 137 -10.01 -7.73 3.62
CA THR A 137 -10.34 -6.52 2.85
C THR A 137 -11.73 -6.07 3.26
N THR A 138 -11.86 -4.82 3.67
CA THR A 138 -13.15 -4.25 4.11
C THR A 138 -13.49 -3.04 3.27
N CYS A 139 -14.76 -2.91 2.90
CA CYS A 139 -15.33 -1.71 2.30
C CYS A 139 -16.70 -1.49 2.96
N ILE A 140 -16.73 -0.62 3.96
CA ILE A 140 -17.97 -0.33 4.72
C ILE A 140 -18.94 0.54 3.95
N ASP A 141 -18.45 1.26 2.94
CA ASP A 141 -19.30 2.06 2.07
C ASP A 141 -20.34 1.17 1.36
N PRO A 142 -21.62 1.58 1.29
CA PRO A 142 -22.67 0.78 0.65
C PRO A 142 -22.56 0.76 -0.87
N ASP A 143 -21.71 1.56 -1.50
CA ASP A 143 -21.55 1.62 -2.95
C ASP A 143 -21.04 0.28 -3.52
N ASN A 144 -21.90 -0.38 -4.31
CA ASN A 144 -21.63 -1.69 -4.90
C ASN A 144 -20.52 -1.64 -5.95
N MET A 145 -20.39 -0.55 -6.69
CA MET A 145 -19.33 -0.38 -7.70
C MET A 145 -17.97 -0.28 -7.00
N MET A 146 -17.90 0.50 -5.91
CA MET A 146 -16.70 0.59 -5.08
C MET A 146 -16.35 -0.78 -4.47
N ARG A 147 -17.30 -1.50 -3.88
CA ARG A 147 -17.10 -2.84 -3.32
C ARG A 147 -16.55 -3.81 -4.35
N HIS A 148 -17.15 -3.85 -5.53
CA HIS A 148 -16.70 -4.69 -6.64
C HIS A 148 -15.27 -4.35 -7.09
N SER A 149 -14.91 -3.07 -7.14
CA SER A 149 -13.55 -2.61 -7.51
C SER A 149 -12.48 -3.11 -6.55
N TYR A 150 -12.83 -3.41 -5.30
CA TYR A 150 -11.94 -3.96 -4.28
C TYR A 150 -12.08 -5.47 -4.09
N GLY A 151 -12.74 -6.16 -5.02
CA GLY A 151 -12.85 -7.62 -5.04
C GLY A 151 -13.80 -8.18 -3.98
N LEU A 152 -14.76 -7.37 -3.48
CA LEU A 152 -15.83 -7.85 -2.62
C LEU A 152 -16.99 -8.38 -3.47
N ASP A 153 -17.62 -9.44 -2.98
CA ASP A 153 -18.80 -10.02 -3.62
C ASP A 153 -20.04 -9.15 -3.33
N THR A 154 -20.53 -8.49 -4.37
CA THR A 154 -21.71 -7.63 -4.28
C THR A 154 -23.03 -8.42 -4.13
N LEU A 155 -23.04 -9.71 -4.52
CA LEU A 155 -24.24 -10.56 -4.40
C LEU A 155 -24.52 -10.93 -2.94
N THR A 156 -23.48 -11.13 -2.13
CA THR A 156 -23.64 -11.44 -0.70
C THR A 156 -23.91 -10.20 0.14
N GLY A 157 -23.66 -9.00 -0.38
CA GLY A 157 -23.80 -7.74 0.33
C GLY A 157 -22.83 -7.55 1.53
N LYS A 158 -21.90 -8.48 1.73
CA LYS A 158 -20.95 -8.41 2.85
C LYS A 158 -19.95 -7.28 2.65
N PRO A 159 -19.71 -6.44 3.67
CA PRO A 159 -18.76 -5.33 3.57
C PRO A 159 -17.30 -5.77 3.72
N TYR A 160 -17.02 -7.05 3.74
CA TYR A 160 -15.66 -7.60 3.90
C TYR A 160 -15.46 -8.91 3.16
N LYS A 161 -14.22 -9.18 2.84
CA LYS A 161 -13.70 -10.44 2.34
C LYS A 161 -12.52 -10.85 3.23
N ALA A 162 -12.47 -12.11 3.63
CA ALA A 162 -11.38 -12.68 4.42
C ALA A 162 -10.78 -13.88 3.69
N ASP A 163 -9.48 -13.83 3.48
CA ASP A 163 -8.70 -14.90 2.87
C ASP A 163 -7.64 -15.40 3.85
N LEU A 164 -7.50 -16.73 3.97
CA LEU A 164 -6.36 -17.36 4.63
C LEU A 164 -5.38 -17.84 3.57
N GLY A 165 -4.10 -17.74 3.82
CA GLY A 165 -3.10 -18.05 2.82
C GLY A 165 -1.68 -18.17 3.37
N LEU A 166 -0.74 -18.19 2.45
CA LEU A 166 0.70 -18.18 2.71
C LEU A 166 1.25 -16.80 2.37
N THR A 167 2.13 -16.30 3.23
CA THR A 167 2.90 -15.08 2.98
C THR A 167 4.39 -15.36 3.02
N PHE A 168 5.11 -14.87 2.03
CA PHE A 168 6.56 -14.76 2.05
C PHE A 168 6.97 -13.28 1.98
N LYS A 169 7.91 -12.87 2.85
CA LYS A 169 8.48 -11.51 2.81
C LYS A 169 9.99 -11.59 2.80
N ALA A 170 10.63 -10.81 1.94
CA ALA A 170 12.07 -10.63 1.92
C ALA A 170 12.37 -9.13 2.07
N GLN A 171 13.18 -8.78 3.06
CA GLN A 171 13.57 -7.40 3.34
C GLN A 171 15.08 -7.27 3.35
N VAL A 172 15.58 -6.26 2.64
CA VAL A 172 16.99 -5.86 2.62
C VAL A 172 17.06 -4.39 3.02
N ASN A 173 17.86 -4.08 4.05
CA ASN A 173 18.16 -2.73 4.50
C ASN A 173 19.68 -2.62 4.65
N TYR A 174 20.35 -2.27 3.57
CA TYR A 174 21.82 -2.24 3.52
C TYR A 174 22.33 -0.82 3.35
N THR A 175 23.19 -0.41 4.27
CA THR A 175 23.89 0.88 4.19
C THR A 175 25.39 0.65 4.24
N TYR A 176 26.07 1.16 3.24
CA TYR A 176 27.53 1.16 3.16
C TYR A 176 28.04 2.54 2.75
N LYS A 177 28.74 3.20 3.68
CA LYS A 177 29.20 4.59 3.48
C LYS A 177 28.02 5.49 3.09
N ASN A 178 28.07 6.03 1.90
CA ASN A 178 27.08 6.97 1.35
C ASN A 178 25.98 6.27 0.53
N LEU A 179 26.03 4.95 0.40
CA LEU A 179 25.07 4.15 -0.34
C LEU A 179 24.07 3.52 0.62
N THR A 180 22.78 3.72 0.36
CA THR A 180 21.69 3.00 1.05
C THR A 180 20.87 2.26 0.03
N VAL A 181 20.65 0.97 0.26
CA VAL A 181 19.81 0.10 -0.55
C VAL A 181 18.72 -0.49 0.33
N MET A 182 17.48 -0.30 -0.04
CA MET A 182 16.32 -0.88 0.64
C MET A 182 15.49 -1.65 -0.38
N SER A 183 15.07 -2.84 0.00
CA SER A 183 14.15 -3.66 -0.81
C SER A 183 13.16 -4.37 0.10
N SER A 184 11.91 -4.36 -0.27
CA SER A 184 10.83 -5.08 0.43
C SER A 184 9.98 -5.81 -0.60
N LEU A 185 10.06 -7.14 -0.59
CA LEU A 185 9.22 -8.00 -1.40
C LEU A 185 8.21 -8.71 -0.51
N VAL A 186 6.94 -8.63 -0.86
CA VAL A 186 5.85 -9.36 -0.21
C VAL A 186 5.12 -10.19 -1.26
N LEU A 187 5.02 -11.48 -1.00
CA LEU A 187 4.22 -12.41 -1.80
C LEU A 187 3.10 -12.96 -0.93
N PHE A 188 1.90 -13.00 -1.47
CA PHE A 188 0.75 -13.61 -0.80
C PHE A 188 -0.02 -14.50 -1.77
N THR A 189 -0.42 -15.70 -1.33
CA THR A 189 -1.31 -16.58 -2.08
C THR A 189 -2.36 -17.16 -1.14
N PRO A 190 -3.66 -16.98 -1.45
CA PRO A 190 -4.73 -17.51 -0.60
C PRO A 190 -4.93 -19.01 -0.78
N TYR A 191 -5.32 -19.70 0.31
CA TYR A 191 -5.80 -21.08 0.27
C TYR A 191 -7.31 -21.16 -0.02
N THR A 192 -8.04 -20.12 0.41
CA THR A 192 -9.50 -20.15 0.52
C THR A 192 -10.22 -19.42 -0.60
N SER A 193 -9.51 -18.66 -1.41
CA SER A 193 -10.12 -17.91 -2.50
C SER A 193 -10.41 -18.79 -3.70
N LYS A 194 -11.67 -18.82 -4.13
CA LYS A 194 -12.08 -19.49 -5.39
C LYS A 194 -11.66 -18.70 -6.62
N ALA A 195 -11.56 -17.38 -6.49
CA ALA A 195 -11.21 -16.47 -7.59
C ALA A 195 -9.71 -16.41 -7.85
N GLN A 196 -8.90 -16.76 -6.85
CA GLN A 196 -7.42 -16.80 -6.94
C GLN A 196 -6.95 -18.18 -6.48
N PRO A 197 -6.68 -19.13 -7.39
CA PRO A 197 -6.17 -20.44 -7.05
C PRO A 197 -4.84 -20.35 -6.29
N PHE A 198 -4.61 -21.30 -5.38
CA PHE A 198 -3.33 -21.40 -4.68
C PHE A 198 -2.18 -21.55 -5.68
N GLY A 199 -1.13 -20.76 -5.49
CA GLY A 199 0.00 -20.66 -6.40
C GLY A 199 -0.03 -19.41 -7.30
N ASN A 200 -1.18 -18.75 -7.45
CA ASN A 200 -1.24 -17.41 -8.00
C ASN A 200 -0.89 -16.42 -6.89
N PHE A 201 0.19 -15.67 -7.07
CA PHE A 201 0.69 -14.77 -6.06
C PHE A 201 0.30 -13.32 -6.34
N ASP A 202 -0.20 -12.65 -5.31
CA ASP A 202 -0.09 -11.20 -5.23
C ASP A 202 1.36 -10.84 -4.92
N VAL A 203 1.89 -9.87 -5.64
CA VAL A 203 3.27 -9.39 -5.53
C VAL A 203 3.26 -7.91 -5.20
N ASP A 204 3.95 -7.53 -4.14
CA ASP A 204 4.23 -6.15 -3.78
C ASP A 204 5.74 -6.02 -3.55
N TRP A 205 6.43 -5.34 -4.45
CA TRP A 205 7.86 -5.15 -4.39
C TRP A 205 8.21 -3.67 -4.49
N ASP A 206 8.79 -3.17 -3.41
CA ASP A 206 9.35 -1.84 -3.34
C ASP A 206 10.87 -1.93 -3.26
N PHE A 207 11.55 -1.16 -4.07
CA PHE A 207 12.99 -1.06 -4.09
C PHE A 207 13.40 0.40 -4.08
N SER A 208 14.43 0.73 -3.30
CA SER A 208 15.06 2.04 -3.35
C SER A 208 16.57 1.93 -3.21
N ILE A 209 17.26 2.76 -3.98
CA ILE A 209 18.68 2.98 -3.86
C ILE A 209 18.93 4.47 -3.76
N SER A 210 19.72 4.90 -2.80
CA SER A 210 20.11 6.29 -2.63
C SER A 210 21.61 6.40 -2.41
N TYR A 211 22.19 7.44 -3.00
CA TYR A 211 23.60 7.75 -2.85
C TYR A 211 23.78 9.22 -2.51
N GLN A 212 24.52 9.46 -1.42
CA GLN A 212 24.83 10.82 -0.96
C GLN A 212 26.19 11.26 -1.48
N PHE A 213 26.19 12.27 -2.34
CA PHE A 213 27.39 12.92 -2.84
C PHE A 213 27.79 14.11 -1.97
N LEU A 214 29.07 14.29 -1.71
CA LEU A 214 29.65 15.50 -1.10
C LEU A 214 28.93 15.97 0.20
N LYS A 215 28.24 15.09 0.92
CA LYS A 215 27.42 15.38 2.13
C LYS A 215 26.23 16.33 1.91
N VAL A 216 26.02 16.83 0.71
CA VAL A 216 24.97 17.82 0.41
C VAL A 216 23.99 17.37 -0.66
N LEU A 217 24.41 16.56 -1.60
CA LEU A 217 23.59 16.11 -2.73
C LEU A 217 23.18 14.65 -2.53
N ASN A 218 21.89 14.37 -2.58
CA ASN A 218 21.35 13.01 -2.55
C ASN A 218 20.68 12.69 -3.89
N VAL A 219 21.04 11.55 -4.47
CA VAL A 219 20.39 10.99 -5.66
C VAL A 219 19.72 9.71 -5.23
N SER A 220 18.44 9.56 -5.52
CA SER A 220 17.66 8.37 -5.17
C SER A 220 16.86 7.88 -6.37
N LEU A 221 16.82 6.56 -6.52
CA LEU A 221 15.93 5.85 -7.43
C LEU A 221 15.01 4.99 -6.58
N MET A 222 13.71 5.14 -6.78
CA MET A 222 12.68 4.32 -6.13
C MET A 222 11.86 3.63 -7.21
N THR A 223 11.65 2.33 -7.06
CA THR A 223 10.77 1.57 -7.93
C THR A 223 9.75 0.82 -7.10
N SER A 224 8.53 0.71 -7.61
CA SER A 224 7.45 -0.07 -7.00
C SER A 224 6.80 -0.91 -8.09
N LEU A 225 6.71 -2.21 -7.85
CA LEU A 225 6.04 -3.17 -8.71
C LEU A 225 4.93 -3.83 -7.91
N LYS A 226 3.70 -3.76 -8.42
CA LYS A 226 2.53 -4.38 -7.81
C LYS A 226 1.81 -5.25 -8.83
N TYR A 227 1.47 -6.45 -8.42
CA TYR A 227 0.63 -7.36 -9.16
C TYR A 227 -0.36 -8.01 -8.19
N TYR A 228 -1.63 -7.89 -8.50
CA TYR A 228 -2.72 -8.49 -7.73
C TYR A 228 -3.60 -9.29 -8.68
N ASP A 229 -3.68 -10.59 -8.47
CA ASP A 229 -4.39 -11.53 -9.37
C ASP A 229 -5.89 -11.22 -9.52
N GLN A 230 -6.49 -10.57 -8.53
CA GLN A 230 -7.91 -10.21 -8.55
C GLN A 230 -8.18 -8.76 -8.95
N VAL A 231 -7.15 -7.94 -9.17
CA VAL A 231 -7.31 -6.54 -9.58
C VAL A 231 -7.33 -6.45 -11.10
N MET A 232 -8.53 -6.22 -11.65
CA MET A 232 -8.74 -6.09 -13.08
C MET A 232 -8.40 -4.68 -13.55
N ILE A 233 -7.45 -4.58 -14.48
CA ILE A 233 -7.00 -3.31 -15.06
C ILE A 233 -7.32 -3.33 -16.55
N THR A 234 -7.94 -2.27 -17.05
CA THR A 234 -8.21 -2.09 -18.49
C THR A 234 -6.95 -1.50 -19.15
N ASP A 235 -6.45 -2.16 -20.18
CA ASP A 235 -5.33 -1.66 -20.98
C ASP A 235 -5.76 -0.58 -21.99
N LYS A 236 -4.77 -0.04 -22.73
CA LYS A 236 -5.00 0.97 -23.76
C LYS A 236 -5.86 0.47 -24.93
N ASN A 237 -5.97 -0.85 -25.10
CA ASN A 237 -6.74 -1.51 -26.16
C ASN A 237 -8.13 -1.93 -25.68
N GLY A 238 -8.50 -1.63 -24.42
CA GLY A 238 -9.78 -2.02 -23.84
C GLY A 238 -9.83 -3.42 -23.24
N ASN A 239 -8.73 -4.19 -23.24
CA ASN A 239 -8.70 -5.53 -22.64
C ASN A 239 -8.62 -5.42 -21.11
N VAL A 240 -9.48 -6.15 -20.43
CA VAL A 240 -9.55 -6.19 -18.96
C VAL A 240 -8.88 -7.45 -18.42
N GLY A 241 -7.98 -7.31 -17.46
CA GLY A 241 -7.30 -8.43 -16.81
C GLY A 241 -6.31 -8.00 -15.75
N PRO A 242 -5.78 -8.96 -14.95
CA PRO A 242 -4.73 -8.64 -13.97
C PRO A 242 -3.46 -8.21 -14.69
N ARG A 243 -2.83 -7.14 -14.19
CA ARG A 243 -1.64 -6.55 -14.83
C ARG A 243 -0.64 -6.09 -13.79
N VAL A 244 0.62 -6.15 -14.18
CA VAL A 244 1.71 -5.54 -13.43
C VAL A 244 1.58 -4.02 -13.47
N GLN A 245 1.61 -3.41 -12.30
CA GLN A 245 1.67 -1.97 -12.11
C GLN A 245 3.11 -1.62 -11.71
N PHE A 246 3.81 -0.87 -12.54
CA PHE A 246 5.18 -0.46 -12.27
C PHE A 246 5.26 1.06 -12.18
N LYS A 247 5.93 1.53 -11.13
CA LYS A 247 6.21 2.95 -10.90
C LYS A 247 7.69 3.13 -10.63
N GLU A 248 8.27 4.15 -11.24
CA GLU A 248 9.65 4.56 -11.05
C GLU A 248 9.70 6.06 -10.71
N VAL A 249 10.55 6.42 -9.75
CA VAL A 249 10.76 7.81 -9.33
C VAL A 249 12.25 8.04 -9.15
N LEU A 250 12.79 8.98 -9.91
CA LEU A 250 14.13 9.50 -9.73
C LEU A 250 14.06 10.78 -8.89
N GLY A 251 14.75 10.79 -7.76
CA GLY A 251 14.81 11.92 -6.83
C GLY A 251 16.18 12.56 -6.80
N LEU A 252 16.21 13.89 -6.82
CA LEU A 252 17.40 14.70 -6.52
C LEU A 252 17.09 15.57 -5.31
N GLY A 253 17.89 15.44 -4.27
CA GLY A 253 17.72 16.20 -3.02
C GLY A 253 19.00 16.95 -2.66
N ILE A 254 18.85 18.15 -2.15
CA ILE A 254 19.95 18.93 -1.55
C ILE A 254 19.63 19.07 -0.07
N GLY A 255 20.55 18.62 0.77
CA GLY A 255 20.45 18.72 2.22
C GLY A 255 21.82 19.01 2.83
N TYR A 256 21.86 19.93 3.77
CA TYR A 256 23.07 20.23 4.53
C TYR A 256 22.79 20.01 6.01
N SER A 257 23.65 19.22 6.64
CA SER A 257 23.62 18.96 8.08
C SER A 257 24.87 19.60 8.71
N PHE A 258 24.70 20.49 9.68
CA PHE A 258 25.75 21.16 10.44
C PHE A 258 25.78 20.71 11.91
#